data_9de0decfc5ab16b3862512e3634c6d24
#
_entry.id   9de0decfc5ab16b3862512e3634c6d24
#
_cell.length_a   1.000
_cell.length_b   1.000
_cell.length_c   1.000
_cell.angle_alpha   90.00
_cell.angle_beta   90.00
_cell.angle_gamma   90.00
#
_symmetry.space_group_name_H-M   'P 1'
#
loop_
_entity.id
_entity.type
_entity.pdbx_description
1 polymer ?
#
loop_
_entity_poly.entity_id
_entity_poly.type
_entity_poly.pdbx_seq_one_letter_code
_entity_poly.pdbx_strand_id
1 'polypeptide(L)'
;MLLLTVFAAQAILRAQERRLEDDDRFCILPGIWRAISDHWLTGTGLGTFRTVFSAYRDPACGIFGVFDRAHNFYLEGFLGLGILFPIATVIAFSVLARVFRHGLAQRRRLRHYVLLGLAATVLVALHAAVDFSLQIPGFAVFYSAFLSAVVAICLGRSNGNADMAYERPLTT
;
A
#
# COMPACT_ATOMS: atom_id res chain seq x y z
N MET A 1 19.82 -0.05 -34.60
CA MET A 1 19.95 -1.44 -34.08
C MET A 1 20.70 -1.51 -32.76
N LEU A 2 21.84 -0.83 -32.60
CA LEU A 2 22.66 -0.89 -31.36
C LEU A 2 21.88 -0.48 -30.07
N LEU A 3 21.06 0.57 -30.12
CA LEU A 3 20.25 0.99 -28.97
C LEU A 3 19.21 -0.06 -28.54
N LEU A 4 18.55 -0.70 -29.49
CA LEU A 4 17.58 -1.76 -29.20
C LEU A 4 18.21 -2.99 -28.56
N THR A 5 19.42 -3.38 -28.97
CA THR A 5 20.16 -4.49 -28.38
C THR A 5 20.63 -4.17 -26.96
N VAL A 6 21.05 -2.93 -26.71
CA VAL A 6 21.44 -2.47 -25.36
C VAL A 6 20.23 -2.45 -24.42
N PHE A 7 19.06 -1.93 -24.88
CA PHE A 7 17.83 -1.96 -24.08
C PHE A 7 17.34 -3.39 -23.81
N ALA A 8 17.40 -4.28 -24.81
CA ALA A 8 17.02 -5.67 -24.63
C ALA A 8 17.95 -6.39 -23.65
N ALA A 9 19.28 -6.19 -23.76
CA ALA A 9 20.24 -6.77 -22.84
C ALA A 9 20.04 -6.26 -21.40
N GLN A 10 19.80 -4.96 -21.21
CA GLN A 10 19.48 -4.41 -19.90
C GLN A 10 18.16 -4.93 -19.33
N ALA A 11 17.13 -5.12 -20.17
CA ALA A 11 15.88 -5.70 -19.75
C ALA A 11 16.03 -7.15 -19.28
N ILE A 12 16.84 -7.95 -20.01
CA ILE A 12 17.14 -9.34 -19.66
C ILE A 12 17.94 -9.42 -18.35
N LEU A 13 18.96 -8.59 -18.19
CA LEU A 13 19.77 -8.53 -16.97
C LEU A 13 18.90 -8.14 -15.75
N ARG A 14 18.05 -7.12 -15.88
CA ARG A 14 17.11 -6.73 -14.83
C ARG A 14 16.07 -7.80 -14.53
N ALA A 15 15.64 -8.58 -15.51
CA ALA A 15 14.72 -9.70 -15.30
C ALA A 15 15.39 -10.85 -14.56
N GLN A 16 16.68 -11.10 -14.80
CA GLN A 16 17.48 -12.09 -14.06
C GLN A 16 17.73 -11.63 -12.61
N GLU A 17 18.09 -10.38 -12.39
CA GLU A 17 18.24 -9.79 -11.05
C GLU A 17 16.93 -9.89 -10.26
N ARG A 18 15.79 -9.57 -10.89
CA ARG A 18 14.46 -9.70 -10.26
C ARG A 18 14.10 -11.14 -9.90
N ARG A 19 14.48 -12.14 -10.71
CA ARG A 19 14.26 -13.53 -10.34
C ARG A 19 15.02 -13.96 -9.10
N LEU A 20 16.25 -13.50 -8.93
CA LEU A 20 17.04 -13.77 -7.72
C LEU A 20 16.44 -13.06 -6.49
N GLU A 21 15.97 -11.81 -6.66
CA GLU A 21 15.29 -11.07 -5.59
C GLU A 21 13.94 -11.68 -5.20
N ASP A 22 13.19 -12.24 -6.16
CA ASP A 22 11.90 -12.89 -5.88
C ASP A 22 12.10 -14.21 -5.10
N ASP A 23 13.10 -15.01 -5.42
CA ASP A 23 13.46 -16.21 -4.66
C ASP A 23 13.87 -15.85 -3.22
N ASP A 24 14.63 -14.77 -3.05
CA ASP A 24 15.05 -14.27 -1.74
C ASP A 24 13.86 -13.80 -0.90
N ARG A 25 12.87 -13.13 -1.49
CA ARG A 25 11.66 -12.66 -0.79
C ARG A 25 10.81 -13.80 -0.24
N PHE A 26 10.63 -14.88 -0.99
CA PHE A 26 9.89 -16.05 -0.51
C PHE A 26 10.64 -16.79 0.59
N CYS A 27 11.96 -16.80 0.53
CA CYS A 27 12.81 -17.47 1.50
C CYS A 27 12.78 -16.80 2.89
N ILE A 28 12.58 -15.48 2.96
CA ILE A 28 12.50 -14.76 4.25
C ILE A 28 11.15 -14.89 4.96
N LEU A 29 10.08 -15.24 4.24
CA LEU A 29 8.72 -15.27 4.81
C LEU A 29 8.58 -16.20 6.04
N PRO A 30 9.12 -17.46 6.04
CA PRO A 30 9.03 -18.32 7.22
C PRO A 30 9.73 -17.73 8.47
N GLY A 31 10.85 -17.03 8.26
CA GLY A 31 11.55 -16.32 9.33
C GLY A 31 10.73 -15.16 9.89
N ILE A 32 10.10 -14.39 9.02
CA ILE A 32 9.22 -13.28 9.43
C ILE A 32 8.03 -13.80 10.23
N TRP A 33 7.40 -14.90 9.80
CA TRP A 33 6.29 -15.50 10.52
C TRP A 33 6.69 -16.04 11.91
N ARG A 34 7.88 -16.64 12.05
CA ARG A 34 8.42 -17.04 13.37
C ARG A 34 8.61 -15.81 14.26
N ALA A 35 9.24 -14.75 13.76
CA ALA A 35 9.42 -13.51 14.50
C ALA A 35 8.07 -12.89 14.94
N ILE A 36 7.07 -12.87 14.05
CA ILE A 36 5.71 -12.40 14.38
C ILE A 36 5.09 -13.29 15.45
N SER A 37 5.22 -14.62 15.35
CA SER A 37 4.64 -15.55 16.32
C SER A 37 5.21 -15.33 17.74
N ASP A 38 6.49 -15.04 17.86
CA ASP A 38 7.13 -14.78 19.15
C ASP A 38 6.77 -13.41 19.74
N HIS A 39 6.40 -12.44 18.88
CA HIS A 39 6.13 -11.05 19.26
C HIS A 39 4.71 -10.57 18.88
N TRP A 40 3.77 -11.48 18.63
CA TRP A 40 2.46 -11.17 18.05
C TRP A 40 1.63 -10.16 18.86
N LEU A 41 1.78 -10.12 20.19
CA LEU A 41 0.95 -9.29 21.07
C LEU A 41 1.44 -7.83 21.10
N THR A 42 2.71 -7.62 21.40
CA THR A 42 3.29 -6.30 21.64
C THR A 42 4.08 -5.76 20.45
N GLY A 43 4.49 -6.65 19.55
CA GLY A 43 5.44 -6.32 18.49
C GLY A 43 6.87 -6.09 19.05
N THR A 44 7.74 -5.67 18.16
CA THR A 44 9.17 -5.42 18.47
C THR A 44 9.54 -3.94 18.45
N GLY A 45 8.61 -3.08 18.05
CA GLY A 45 8.82 -1.66 17.80
C GLY A 45 8.93 -1.33 16.30
N LEU A 46 8.48 -0.13 15.94
CA LEU A 46 8.60 0.35 14.56
C LEU A 46 10.07 0.52 14.17
N GLY A 47 10.41 0.09 12.94
CA GLY A 47 11.77 0.21 12.41
C GLY A 47 12.78 -0.80 12.94
N THR A 48 12.37 -1.76 13.78
CA THR A 48 13.27 -2.78 14.35
C THR A 48 13.47 -4.00 13.46
N PHE A 49 12.80 -4.07 12.30
CA PHE A 49 12.83 -5.22 11.40
C PHE A 49 14.26 -5.72 11.15
N ARG A 50 15.17 -4.84 10.75
CA ARG A 50 16.57 -5.18 10.45
C ARG A 50 17.27 -5.89 11.60
N THR A 51 17.06 -5.40 12.82
CA THR A 51 17.74 -5.93 14.03
C THR A 51 17.13 -7.25 14.48
N VAL A 52 15.78 -7.32 14.51
CA VAL A 52 15.05 -8.49 14.98
C VAL A 52 15.14 -9.63 13.97
N PHE A 53 14.93 -9.36 12.69
CA PHE A 53 14.91 -10.39 11.65
C PHE A 53 16.26 -11.13 11.54
N SER A 54 17.37 -10.50 11.88
CA SER A 54 18.68 -11.15 11.87
C SER A 54 18.74 -12.43 12.74
N ALA A 55 17.98 -12.49 13.83
CA ALA A 55 17.89 -13.66 14.72
C ALA A 55 16.99 -14.80 14.16
N TYR A 56 16.10 -14.48 13.21
CA TYR A 56 15.14 -15.42 12.61
C TYR A 56 15.51 -15.84 11.19
N ARG A 57 16.65 -15.35 10.71
CA ARG A 57 17.14 -15.64 9.37
C ARG A 57 17.50 -17.11 9.24
N ASP A 58 17.07 -17.75 8.15
CA ASP A 58 17.46 -19.11 7.83
C ASP A 58 18.76 -19.11 7.01
N PRO A 59 19.86 -19.69 7.55
CA PRO A 59 21.12 -19.79 6.81
C PRO A 59 21.00 -20.63 5.52
N ALA A 60 20.04 -21.56 5.45
CA ALA A 60 19.80 -22.41 4.29
C ALA A 60 19.32 -21.62 3.07
N CYS A 61 18.78 -20.43 3.26
CA CYS A 61 18.36 -19.55 2.18
C CYS A 61 19.53 -18.94 1.39
N GLY A 62 20.78 -19.21 1.74
CA GLY A 62 21.98 -18.79 1.00
C GLY A 62 22.18 -17.27 0.90
N ILE A 63 21.42 -16.50 1.65
CA ILE A 63 21.31 -15.07 1.52
C ILE A 63 22.46 -14.39 2.27
N PHE A 64 23.37 -13.80 1.53
CA PHE A 64 24.42 -12.93 2.06
C PHE A 64 23.94 -11.49 2.05
N GLY A 65 23.97 -10.79 3.18
CA GLY A 65 23.58 -9.38 3.26
C GLY A 65 22.69 -9.09 4.47
N VAL A 66 22.26 -7.86 4.56
CA VAL A 66 21.37 -7.38 5.62
C VAL A 66 20.01 -7.03 4.98
N PHE A 67 18.95 -7.67 5.44
CA PHE A 67 17.61 -7.31 5.05
C PHE A 67 17.15 -6.09 5.86
N ASP A 68 16.98 -4.98 5.19
CA ASP A 68 16.53 -3.75 5.83
C ASP A 68 15.00 -3.66 5.95
N ARG A 69 14.27 -4.41 5.13
CA ARG A 69 12.80 -4.39 5.01
C ARG A 69 12.22 -5.77 4.74
N ALA A 70 10.98 -5.98 5.16
CA ALA A 70 10.24 -7.21 4.89
C ALA A 70 9.71 -7.32 3.45
N HIS A 71 9.80 -6.26 2.63
CA HIS A 71 9.13 -6.14 1.33
C HIS A 71 7.62 -6.45 1.38
N ASN A 72 7.02 -6.28 2.54
CA ASN A 72 5.61 -6.43 2.80
C ASN A 72 5.24 -5.53 3.98
N PHE A 73 4.50 -4.46 3.67
CA PHE A 73 4.09 -3.46 4.66
C PHE A 73 3.28 -4.06 5.82
N TYR A 74 2.43 -5.04 5.51
CA TYR A 74 1.55 -5.64 6.53
C TYR A 74 2.32 -6.53 7.49
N LEU A 75 3.25 -7.35 7.00
CA LEU A 75 4.08 -8.21 7.85
C LEU A 75 5.04 -7.39 8.71
N GLU A 76 5.67 -6.36 8.12
CA GLU A 76 6.57 -5.48 8.87
C GLU A 76 5.82 -4.66 9.92
N GLY A 77 4.62 -4.17 9.58
CA GLY A 77 3.75 -3.49 10.52
C GLY A 77 3.27 -4.39 11.66
N PHE A 78 2.93 -5.65 11.35
CA PHE A 78 2.54 -6.63 12.37
C PHE A 78 3.71 -6.98 13.29
N LEU A 79 4.90 -7.23 12.74
CA LEU A 79 6.09 -7.44 13.55
C LEU A 79 6.39 -6.24 14.45
N GLY A 80 6.26 -5.01 13.92
CA GLY A 80 6.58 -3.79 14.67
C GLY A 80 5.58 -3.45 15.78
N LEU A 81 4.28 -3.56 15.53
CA LEU A 81 3.21 -3.12 16.44
C LEU A 81 2.39 -4.26 17.04
N GLY A 82 2.72 -5.51 16.72
CA GLY A 82 1.94 -6.65 17.18
C GLY A 82 0.48 -6.57 16.75
N ILE A 83 -0.42 -7.08 17.58
CA ILE A 83 -1.86 -7.15 17.31
C ILE A 83 -2.50 -5.78 17.04
N LEU A 84 -1.92 -4.70 17.52
CA LEU A 84 -2.45 -3.35 17.30
C LEU A 84 -2.42 -2.96 15.83
N PHE A 85 -1.44 -3.46 15.05
CA PHE A 85 -1.34 -3.13 13.64
C PHE A 85 -2.50 -3.69 12.80
N PRO A 86 -2.82 -5.00 12.82
CA PRO A 86 -3.97 -5.52 12.08
C PRO A 86 -5.29 -4.92 12.55
N ILE A 87 -5.48 -4.65 13.85
CA ILE A 87 -6.67 -3.97 14.36
C ILE A 87 -6.78 -2.56 13.74
N ALA A 88 -5.73 -1.76 13.80
CA ALA A 88 -5.71 -0.42 13.21
C ALA A 88 -5.95 -0.46 11.69
N THR A 89 -5.36 -1.43 11.00
CA THR A 89 -5.55 -1.65 9.56
C THR A 89 -7.01 -1.96 9.21
N VAL A 90 -7.65 -2.86 9.94
CA VAL A 90 -9.08 -3.18 9.74
C VAL A 90 -9.97 -1.97 10.01
N ILE A 91 -9.69 -1.20 11.06
CA ILE A 91 -10.42 0.04 11.35
C ILE A 91 -10.25 1.04 10.20
N ALA A 92 -9.03 1.28 9.75
CA ALA A 92 -8.74 2.21 8.67
C ALA A 92 -9.46 1.83 7.37
N PHE A 93 -9.37 0.58 6.94
CA PHE A 93 -10.09 0.09 5.76
C PHE A 93 -11.62 0.15 5.93
N SER A 94 -12.14 -0.14 7.12
CA SER A 94 -13.58 -0.05 7.41
C SER A 94 -14.09 1.40 7.32
N VAL A 95 -13.31 2.35 7.83
CA VAL A 95 -13.64 3.78 7.73
C VAL A 95 -13.58 4.24 6.27
N LEU A 96 -12.52 3.92 5.55
CA LEU A 96 -12.40 4.26 4.13
C LEU A 96 -13.52 3.65 3.28
N ALA A 97 -13.88 2.39 3.52
CA ALA A 97 -14.98 1.74 2.83
C ALA A 97 -16.32 2.47 3.05
N ARG A 98 -16.58 2.92 4.29
CA ARG A 98 -17.78 3.72 4.61
C ARG A 98 -17.76 5.06 3.90
N VAL A 99 -16.62 5.76 3.88
CA VAL A 99 -16.45 7.06 3.21
C VAL A 99 -16.65 6.91 1.71
N PHE A 100 -16.03 5.93 1.07
CA PHE A 100 -16.21 5.69 -0.35
C PHE A 100 -17.65 5.30 -0.70
N ARG A 101 -18.29 4.43 0.09
CA ARG A 101 -19.71 4.09 -0.10
C ARG A 101 -20.60 5.33 -0.01
N HIS A 102 -20.37 6.18 0.98
CA HIS A 102 -21.09 7.46 1.11
C HIS A 102 -20.86 8.35 -0.12
N GLY A 103 -19.61 8.53 -0.53
CA GLY A 103 -19.26 9.32 -1.71
C GLY A 103 -19.92 8.80 -2.99
N LEU A 104 -19.90 7.49 -3.23
CA LEU A 104 -20.53 6.86 -4.40
C LEU A 104 -22.07 7.04 -4.41
N ALA A 105 -22.70 7.04 -3.23
CA ALA A 105 -24.13 7.23 -3.09
C ALA A 105 -24.57 8.70 -3.26
N GLN A 106 -23.80 9.64 -2.71
CA GLN A 106 -24.18 11.05 -2.60
C GLN A 106 -23.58 11.95 -3.69
N ARG A 107 -22.48 11.56 -4.34
CA ARG A 107 -21.72 12.42 -5.26
C ARG A 107 -21.87 12.01 -6.71
N ARG A 108 -23.10 12.03 -7.25
CA ARG A 108 -23.40 11.60 -8.63
C ARG A 108 -22.51 12.31 -9.67
N ARG A 109 -22.38 13.64 -9.58
CA ARG A 109 -21.58 14.45 -10.53
C ARG A 109 -20.07 14.21 -10.41
N LEU A 110 -19.56 13.93 -9.19
CA LEU A 110 -18.13 13.72 -8.92
C LEU A 110 -17.76 12.23 -8.75
N ARG A 111 -18.68 11.33 -9.12
CA ARG A 111 -18.56 9.89 -8.93
C ARG A 111 -17.26 9.31 -9.51
N HIS A 112 -16.83 9.83 -10.65
CA HIS A 112 -15.59 9.37 -11.28
C HIS A 112 -14.35 9.67 -10.45
N TYR A 113 -14.29 10.79 -9.72
CA TYR A 113 -13.18 11.06 -8.79
C TYR A 113 -13.20 10.12 -7.59
N VAL A 114 -14.39 9.78 -7.09
CA VAL A 114 -14.54 8.80 -6.00
C VAL A 114 -14.09 7.41 -6.45
N LEU A 115 -14.47 6.99 -7.66
CA LEU A 115 -14.03 5.73 -8.25
C LEU A 115 -12.52 5.69 -8.49
N LEU A 116 -11.93 6.79 -8.97
CA LEU A 116 -10.47 6.91 -9.13
C LEU A 116 -9.77 6.76 -7.76
N GLY A 117 -10.26 7.43 -6.73
CA GLY A 117 -9.72 7.33 -5.38
C GLY A 117 -9.84 5.92 -4.80
N LEU A 118 -10.97 5.25 -5.01
CA LEU A 118 -11.17 3.86 -4.61
C LEU A 118 -10.20 2.93 -5.33
N ALA A 119 -10.08 3.05 -6.67
CA ALA A 119 -9.16 2.23 -7.46
C ALA A 119 -7.69 2.44 -7.04
N ALA A 120 -7.27 3.69 -6.83
CA ALA A 120 -5.95 4.01 -6.34
C ALA A 120 -5.69 3.42 -4.93
N THR A 121 -6.68 3.49 -4.04
CA THR A 121 -6.58 2.92 -2.68
C THR A 121 -6.44 1.39 -2.73
N VAL A 122 -7.23 0.72 -3.57
CA VAL A 122 -7.13 -0.74 -3.76
C VAL A 122 -5.76 -1.10 -4.33
N LEU A 123 -5.28 -0.37 -5.35
CA LEU A 123 -3.98 -0.60 -5.95
C LEU A 123 -2.84 -0.44 -4.93
N VAL A 124 -2.85 0.64 -4.14
CA VAL A 124 -1.85 0.88 -3.09
C VAL A 124 -1.92 -0.20 -2.02
N ALA A 125 -3.11 -0.61 -1.60
CA ALA A 125 -3.29 -1.68 -0.61
C ALA A 125 -2.76 -3.03 -1.10
N LEU A 126 -3.01 -3.39 -2.36
CA LEU A 126 -2.47 -4.61 -2.97
C LEU A 126 -0.95 -4.54 -3.15
N HIS A 127 -0.45 -3.39 -3.60
CA HIS A 127 1.00 -3.20 -3.77
C HIS A 127 1.74 -3.26 -2.44
N ALA A 128 1.16 -2.74 -1.36
CA ALA A 128 1.71 -2.80 -0.01
C ALA A 128 1.88 -4.24 0.53
N ALA A 129 1.19 -5.23 -0.06
CA ALA A 129 1.37 -6.64 0.29
C ALA A 129 2.63 -7.27 -0.32
N VAL A 130 3.24 -6.63 -1.32
CA VAL A 130 4.42 -7.14 -2.03
C VAL A 130 5.59 -6.16 -2.01
N ASP A 131 5.40 -4.97 -1.41
CA ASP A 131 6.43 -3.94 -1.34
C ASP A 131 6.24 -3.03 -0.11
N PHE A 132 7.24 -2.21 0.17
CA PHE A 132 7.29 -1.26 1.30
C PHE A 132 6.99 0.19 0.88
N SER A 133 6.34 0.41 -0.26
CA SER A 133 6.10 1.76 -0.84
C SER A 133 5.47 2.75 0.14
N LEU A 134 4.54 2.29 1.00
CA LEU A 134 3.92 3.13 2.04
C LEU A 134 4.89 3.56 3.15
N GLN A 135 6.07 2.94 3.26
CA GLN A 135 7.10 3.32 4.22
C GLN A 135 8.08 4.36 3.64
N ILE A 136 7.98 4.66 2.34
CA ILE A 136 8.76 5.71 1.68
C ILE A 136 8.07 7.05 1.98
N PRO A 137 8.71 7.99 2.74
CA PRO A 137 8.04 9.21 3.21
C PRO A 137 7.43 10.05 2.10
N GLY A 138 8.13 10.19 0.97
CA GLY A 138 7.62 10.95 -0.19
C GLY A 138 6.35 10.35 -0.77
N PHE A 139 6.29 9.03 -0.93
CA PHE A 139 5.10 8.34 -1.41
C PHE A 139 3.95 8.42 -0.39
N ALA A 140 4.24 8.20 0.89
CA ALA A 140 3.24 8.26 1.96
C ALA A 140 2.58 9.65 2.05
N VAL A 141 3.37 10.73 1.98
CA VAL A 141 2.86 12.12 1.98
C VAL A 141 2.01 12.38 0.74
N PHE A 142 2.50 12.02 -0.45
CA PHE A 142 1.76 12.21 -1.68
C PHE A 142 0.43 11.47 -1.66
N TYR A 143 0.44 10.17 -1.30
CA TYR A 143 -0.77 9.37 -1.23
C TYR A 143 -1.75 9.88 -0.17
N SER A 144 -1.26 10.32 0.99
CA SER A 144 -2.10 10.90 2.04
C SER A 144 -2.78 12.19 1.59
N ALA A 145 -2.07 13.07 0.87
CA ALA A 145 -2.63 14.29 0.30
C ALA A 145 -3.71 13.97 -0.75
N PHE A 146 -3.41 13.03 -1.67
CA PHE A 146 -4.36 12.57 -2.66
C PHE A 146 -5.62 11.97 -2.01
N LEU A 147 -5.45 11.06 -1.05
CA LEU A 147 -6.56 10.42 -0.35
C LEU A 147 -7.41 11.44 0.42
N SER A 148 -6.77 12.42 1.07
CA SER A 148 -7.45 13.51 1.77
C SER A 148 -8.34 14.33 0.84
N ALA A 149 -7.87 14.65 -0.36
CA ALA A 149 -8.67 15.34 -1.38
C ALA A 149 -9.90 14.52 -1.80
N VAL A 150 -9.72 13.21 -2.02
CA VAL A 150 -10.85 12.32 -2.36
C VAL A 150 -11.85 12.19 -1.20
N VAL A 151 -11.36 12.05 0.04
CA VAL A 151 -12.20 12.03 1.25
C VAL A 151 -12.99 13.33 1.39
N ALA A 152 -12.37 14.48 1.14
CA ALA A 152 -13.05 15.77 1.14
C ALA A 152 -14.17 15.84 0.10
N ILE A 153 -13.96 15.28 -1.11
CA ILE A 153 -15.01 15.14 -2.11
C ILE A 153 -16.15 14.25 -1.59
N CYS A 154 -15.83 13.12 -0.97
CA CYS A 154 -16.83 12.19 -0.45
C CYS A 154 -17.71 12.81 0.64
N LEU A 155 -17.09 13.56 1.56
CA LEU A 155 -17.74 14.12 2.75
C LEU A 155 -18.22 15.56 2.57
N GLY A 156 -17.82 16.29 1.52
CA GLY A 156 -18.19 17.68 1.27
C GLY A 156 -19.71 17.89 1.31
N ARG A 157 -20.16 19.09 1.58
CA ARG A 157 -21.59 19.44 1.50
C ARG A 157 -22.03 19.56 0.04
N SER A 158 -23.11 18.90 -0.33
CA SER A 158 -23.81 19.18 -1.60
C SER A 158 -24.50 20.54 -1.46
N ASN A 159 -24.05 21.54 -2.21
CA ASN A 159 -24.83 22.77 -2.37
C ASN A 159 -25.98 22.46 -3.33
N GLY A 160 -27.13 22.04 -2.80
CA GLY A 160 -28.33 21.69 -3.58
C GLY A 160 -28.79 22.77 -4.57
N ASN A 161 -28.40 24.04 -4.37
CA ASN A 161 -28.69 25.13 -5.30
C ASN A 161 -27.87 25.08 -6.60
N ALA A 162 -26.67 24.45 -6.61
CA ALA A 162 -25.88 24.32 -7.82
C ALA A 162 -26.36 23.15 -8.69
N ASP A 163 -26.93 22.12 -8.09
CA ASP A 163 -27.46 20.96 -8.81
C ASP A 163 -28.80 21.33 -9.51
N MET A 164 -29.64 22.17 -8.89
CA MET A 164 -30.90 22.66 -9.51
C MET A 164 -30.68 23.69 -10.62
N ALA A 165 -29.59 24.43 -10.63
CA ALA A 165 -29.26 25.38 -11.70
C ALA A 165 -28.83 24.69 -13.00
N TYR A 166 -28.28 23.47 -12.91
CA TYR A 166 -27.82 22.70 -14.07
C TYR A 166 -28.96 21.91 -14.73
N GLU A 167 -30.04 21.57 -14.00
CA GLU A 167 -31.20 20.82 -14.53
C GLU A 167 -32.23 21.71 -15.22
N ARG A 168 -32.06 23.05 -15.31
CA ARG A 168 -32.96 23.88 -16.11
C ARG A 168 -32.68 23.67 -17.58
N PRO A 169 -33.59 23.05 -18.36
CA PRO A 169 -33.45 23.03 -19.79
C PRO A 169 -33.49 24.49 -20.30
N LEU A 170 -32.60 24.81 -21.23
CA LEU A 170 -32.63 26.05 -21.97
C LEU A 170 -33.95 26.04 -22.80
N THR A 171 -35.02 26.55 -22.22
CA THR A 171 -36.24 26.82 -22.99
C THR A 171 -36.02 28.10 -23.79
N THR A 172 -35.73 27.95 -25.07
CA THR A 172 -35.91 28.98 -26.09
C THR A 172 -37.22 28.73 -26.80
#